data_d8d33cb224f48b2cfb94056c01cb0573
#
_entry.id   d8d33cb224f48b2cfb94056c01cb0573
#
_cell.length_a   1.000
_cell.length_b   1.000
_cell.length_c   1.000
_cell.angle_alpha   90.00
_cell.angle_beta   90.00
_cell.angle_gamma   90.00
#
_symmetry.space_group_name_H-M   'P 1'
#
loop_
_entity.id
_entity.type
_entity.pdbx_description
1 polymer ?
#
loop_
_entity_poly.entity_id
_entity_poly.type
_entity_poly.pdbx_seq_one_letter_code
_entity_poly.pdbx_strand_id
1 'polypeptide(L)'
;MTTRRDFLRTTSAALAGLWAGPALAAPAGPGASGGPEISLFTKHLIGLSHRELASAVARIGVASIEAPVRPGGHVLPAQVEVELPKLVEALAANGIKISMLTTGINAVSEATRTEVVLRTAKALGIQRYRMNWYAYSPDKPLWAQLDDIKPRLRDLVALSKEIGIQPCYQNHSGAKNVGAAVWDMAALMRDYRPADLAWSFDILHATVEGGLSWPNQVALARERMAMAYFKNFRWQGRVVESCPLADGLIDAGYVKMLKASAYQGPVCLHVEYLKGSVGEPGYLEKAIEASRADLATLRSWWS
;
A
#
# COMPACT_ATOMS: atom_id res chain seq x y z
N MET A 1 5.83 -52.90 -43.67
CA MET A 1 5.04 -52.27 -42.59
C MET A 1 5.99 -51.83 -41.51
N THR A 2 6.51 -50.64 -41.67
CA THR A 2 7.46 -49.99 -40.73
C THR A 2 6.65 -49.16 -39.74
N THR A 3 6.84 -49.45 -38.47
CA THR A 3 6.07 -48.87 -37.38
C THR A 3 6.60 -47.48 -37.00
N ARG A 4 5.70 -46.63 -36.50
CA ARG A 4 5.92 -45.25 -36.07
C ARG A 4 6.99 -45.02 -34.96
N ARG A 5 7.80 -46.02 -34.62
CA ARG A 5 8.84 -45.98 -33.57
C ARG A 5 10.28 -45.77 -34.07
N ASP A 6 10.52 -45.81 -35.37
CA ASP A 6 11.88 -45.76 -35.91
C ASP A 6 12.30 -44.39 -36.45
N PHE A 7 11.49 -43.33 -36.27
CA PHE A 7 11.78 -41.98 -36.80
C PHE A 7 12.40 -40.97 -35.79
N LEU A 8 12.75 -41.41 -34.59
CA LEU A 8 13.30 -40.53 -33.55
C LEU A 8 14.69 -40.92 -33.06
N ARG A 9 15.51 -41.48 -33.93
CA ARG A 9 16.96 -41.67 -33.63
C ARG A 9 17.78 -41.39 -34.85
N THR A 10 18.05 -40.12 -35.09
CA THR A 10 19.32 -39.68 -35.72
C THR A 10 19.25 -38.16 -35.97
N THR A 11 20.36 -37.53 -35.72
CA THR A 11 20.74 -36.12 -35.97
C THR A 11 20.30 -35.17 -34.82
N SER A 12 21.14 -34.41 -34.17
CA SER A 12 22.57 -34.13 -34.36
C SER A 12 23.05 -33.31 -33.17
N ALA A 13 24.23 -33.59 -32.75
CA ALA A 13 25.02 -32.66 -31.98
C ALA A 13 25.44 -31.52 -32.90
N ALA A 14 25.20 -30.28 -32.48
CA ALA A 14 26.11 -29.14 -32.73
C ALA A 14 25.52 -27.83 -32.18
N LEU A 15 26.41 -27.09 -31.48
CA LEU A 15 26.39 -25.66 -31.19
C LEU A 15 25.43 -25.15 -30.10
N ALA A 16 25.74 -25.49 -28.87
CA ALA A 16 25.46 -24.63 -27.71
C ALA A 16 26.58 -23.57 -27.64
N GLY A 17 26.40 -22.44 -28.34
CA GLY A 17 27.19 -21.24 -28.16
C GLY A 17 26.77 -20.56 -26.86
N LEU A 18 27.69 -20.50 -25.90
CA LEU A 18 27.64 -19.75 -24.68
C LEU A 18 27.44 -18.26 -24.95
N TRP A 19 26.27 -17.74 -24.59
CA TRP A 19 26.08 -16.34 -24.26
C TRP A 19 25.61 -16.27 -22.82
N ALA A 20 26.54 -16.41 -21.88
CA ALA A 20 26.38 -16.00 -20.53
C ALA A 20 26.62 -14.49 -20.45
N GLY A 21 25.62 -13.68 -20.69
CA GLY A 21 25.61 -12.28 -20.27
C GLY A 21 25.67 -12.22 -18.75
N PRO A 22 26.37 -11.25 -18.14
CA PRO A 22 26.38 -11.12 -16.70
C PRO A 22 24.95 -10.85 -16.20
N ALA A 23 24.42 -11.74 -15.39
CA ALA A 23 23.25 -11.49 -14.59
C ALA A 23 23.60 -10.32 -13.67
N LEU A 24 23.05 -9.13 -13.96
CA LEU A 24 23.05 -8.03 -13.00
C LEU A 24 22.25 -8.50 -11.77
N ALA A 25 23.00 -8.92 -10.76
CA ALA A 25 22.46 -9.15 -9.45
C ALA A 25 21.79 -7.84 -9.00
N ALA A 26 20.49 -7.88 -8.74
CA ALA A 26 19.79 -6.78 -8.08
C ALA A 26 20.54 -6.48 -6.78
N PRO A 27 20.78 -5.20 -6.43
CA PRO A 27 21.43 -4.87 -5.18
C PRO A 27 20.58 -5.41 -4.04
N ALA A 28 21.17 -6.27 -3.21
CA ALA A 28 20.59 -6.70 -1.95
C ALA A 28 20.37 -5.44 -1.11
N GLY A 29 19.10 -5.07 -0.90
CA GLY A 29 18.74 -3.98 -0.01
C GLY A 29 19.20 -4.30 1.43
N PRO A 30 19.44 -3.29 2.26
CA PRO A 30 19.85 -3.47 3.64
C PRO A 30 18.70 -4.02 4.47
N GLY A 31 18.68 -5.33 4.70
CA GLY A 31 17.65 -6.04 5.45
C GLY A 31 18.17 -7.36 5.98
N ALA A 32 19.26 -7.33 6.76
CA ALA A 32 19.77 -8.50 7.47
C ALA A 32 19.10 -8.70 8.84
N SER A 33 17.83 -8.34 8.99
CA SER A 33 16.97 -8.78 10.08
C SER A 33 15.69 -9.33 9.45
N GLY A 34 15.40 -10.62 9.63
CA GLY A 34 14.41 -11.43 8.90
C GLY A 34 12.92 -11.00 8.97
N GLY A 35 12.63 -9.73 8.89
CA GLY A 35 11.29 -9.15 8.87
C GLY A 35 10.98 -8.41 7.54
N PRO A 36 9.71 -8.02 7.32
CA PRO A 36 9.29 -7.31 6.13
C PRO A 36 9.86 -5.89 6.07
N GLU A 37 9.85 -5.30 4.89
CA GLU A 37 10.08 -3.87 4.74
C GLU A 37 8.98 -3.10 5.48
N ILE A 38 9.37 -2.22 6.42
CA ILE A 38 8.42 -1.36 7.14
C ILE A 38 8.44 0.04 6.54
N SER A 39 7.29 0.47 6.09
CA SER A 39 7.01 1.81 5.59
C SER A 39 6.23 2.62 6.63
N LEU A 40 6.30 3.94 6.56
CA LEU A 40 5.52 4.85 7.39
C LEU A 40 4.55 5.68 6.54
N PHE A 41 3.27 5.66 6.86
CA PHE A 41 2.32 6.61 6.28
C PHE A 41 2.52 7.99 6.90
N THR A 42 2.89 8.97 6.09
CA THR A 42 3.37 10.28 6.57
C THR A 42 2.29 11.35 6.70
N LYS A 43 1.01 10.96 6.79
CA LYS A 43 -0.13 11.88 6.93
C LYS A 43 0.02 12.83 8.12
N HIS A 44 0.50 12.35 9.26
CA HIS A 44 0.70 13.14 10.48
C HIS A 44 1.89 14.11 10.41
N LEU A 45 2.69 14.05 9.35
CA LEU A 45 3.83 14.94 9.09
C LEU A 45 3.53 15.93 7.94
N ILE A 46 2.28 16.02 7.48
CA ILE A 46 1.87 17.00 6.46
C ILE A 46 2.08 18.41 7.01
N GLY A 47 2.64 19.28 6.17
CA GLY A 47 3.02 20.65 6.53
C GLY A 47 4.54 20.86 6.62
N LEU A 48 5.33 19.78 6.71
CA LEU A 48 6.78 19.85 6.57
C LEU A 48 7.19 20.11 5.12
N SER A 49 8.24 20.87 4.90
CA SER A 49 8.94 20.89 3.61
C SER A 49 9.52 19.51 3.28
N HIS A 50 9.82 19.24 2.01
CA HIS A 50 10.36 17.93 1.60
C HIS A 50 11.65 17.56 2.35
N ARG A 51 12.52 18.54 2.64
CA ARG A 51 13.77 18.33 3.40
C ARG A 51 13.49 18.02 4.87
N GLU A 52 12.59 18.77 5.50
CA GLU A 52 12.20 18.52 6.89
C GLU A 52 11.51 17.17 7.04
N LEU A 53 10.64 16.80 6.10
CA LEU A 53 10.00 15.48 6.07
C LEU A 53 11.05 14.36 5.98
N ALA A 54 12.01 14.48 5.05
CA ALA A 54 13.08 13.49 4.90
C ALA A 54 13.92 13.37 6.19
N SER A 55 14.27 14.49 6.82
CA SER A 55 14.98 14.52 8.10
C SER A 55 14.17 13.87 9.24
N ALA A 56 12.86 14.18 9.34
CA ALA A 56 11.99 13.60 10.35
C ALA A 56 11.85 12.07 10.17
N VAL A 57 11.67 11.59 8.95
CA VAL A 57 11.57 10.16 8.62
C VAL A 57 12.90 9.43 8.92
N ALA A 58 14.04 10.04 8.61
CA ALA A 58 15.35 9.50 8.96
C ALA A 58 15.51 9.35 10.48
N ARG A 59 15.07 10.33 11.26
CA ARG A 59 15.07 10.29 12.74
C ARG A 59 14.14 9.21 13.30
N ILE A 60 13.01 8.94 12.63
CA ILE A 60 12.09 7.84 13.00
C ILE A 60 12.75 6.48 12.75
N GLY A 61 13.57 6.34 11.71
CA GLY A 61 14.33 5.14 11.43
C GLY A 61 13.62 4.13 10.54
N VAL A 62 12.84 4.59 9.54
CA VAL A 62 12.30 3.78 8.45
C VAL A 62 12.99 4.12 7.13
N ALA A 63 13.12 3.12 6.25
CA ALA A 63 13.74 3.27 4.94
C ALA A 63 12.73 3.52 3.81
N SER A 64 11.44 3.54 4.11
CA SER A 64 10.40 3.82 3.13
C SER A 64 9.19 4.51 3.73
N ILE A 65 8.45 5.22 2.88
CA ILE A 65 7.22 5.91 3.27
C ILE A 65 6.07 5.61 2.31
N GLU A 66 4.85 5.73 2.81
CA GLU A 66 3.66 5.97 2.01
C GLU A 66 3.41 7.48 2.00
N ALA A 67 3.46 8.10 0.80
CA ALA A 67 3.43 9.54 0.64
C ALA A 67 2.06 10.03 0.13
N PRO A 68 1.36 10.95 0.83
CA PRO A 68 0.16 11.62 0.35
C PRO A 68 0.43 12.51 -0.87
N VAL A 69 -0.12 12.13 -2.04
CA VAL A 69 -0.15 12.89 -3.29
C VAL A 69 -1.61 13.13 -3.68
N ARG A 70 -2.22 14.09 -3.03
CA ARG A 70 -3.65 14.42 -3.13
C ARG A 70 -3.91 15.82 -2.57
N PRO A 71 -5.11 16.40 -2.72
CA PRO A 71 -5.47 17.62 -1.99
C PRO A 71 -5.17 17.50 -0.49
N GLY A 72 -4.45 18.48 0.05
CA GLY A 72 -3.99 18.47 1.44
C GLY A 72 -2.88 17.43 1.75
N GLY A 73 -2.20 16.90 0.75
CA GLY A 73 -1.03 16.02 0.90
C GLY A 73 0.31 16.77 0.85
N HIS A 74 1.42 16.02 0.85
CA HIS A 74 2.77 16.60 0.67
C HIS A 74 2.97 17.16 -0.73
N VAL A 75 2.30 16.57 -1.73
CA VAL A 75 2.32 17.01 -3.12
C VAL A 75 0.88 17.10 -3.63
N LEU A 76 0.53 18.25 -4.21
CA LEU A 76 -0.76 18.43 -4.86
C LEU A 76 -0.73 17.79 -6.26
N PRO A 77 -1.82 17.16 -6.74
CA PRO A 77 -1.89 16.61 -8.09
C PRO A 77 -1.54 17.63 -9.18
N ALA A 78 -1.92 18.92 -8.99
CA ALA A 78 -1.62 19.99 -9.92
C ALA A 78 -0.11 20.31 -10.05
N GLN A 79 0.68 19.91 -9.07
CA GLN A 79 2.12 20.20 -8.98
C GLN A 79 2.98 18.93 -9.07
N VAL A 80 2.38 17.78 -9.36
CA VAL A 80 3.03 16.47 -9.24
C VAL A 80 4.30 16.36 -10.07
N GLU A 81 4.33 16.91 -11.28
CA GLU A 81 5.48 16.83 -12.20
C GLU A 81 6.70 17.61 -11.70
N VAL A 82 6.47 18.65 -10.87
CA VAL A 82 7.53 19.49 -10.31
C VAL A 82 7.89 19.08 -8.88
N GLU A 83 6.89 18.82 -8.04
CA GLU A 83 7.11 18.63 -6.60
C GLU A 83 7.39 17.17 -6.22
N LEU A 84 6.82 16.19 -6.94
CA LEU A 84 7.11 14.79 -6.62
C LEU A 84 8.58 14.39 -6.86
N PRO A 85 9.24 14.83 -7.98
CA PRO A 85 10.69 14.61 -8.14
C PRO A 85 11.52 15.22 -6.99
N LYS A 86 11.20 16.44 -6.55
CA LYS A 86 11.91 17.09 -5.44
C LYS A 86 11.73 16.34 -4.11
N LEU A 87 10.52 15.83 -3.87
CA LEU A 87 10.26 14.99 -2.69
C LEU A 87 11.09 13.70 -2.75
N VAL A 88 11.10 13.02 -3.90
CA VAL A 88 11.90 11.80 -4.10
C VAL A 88 13.39 12.07 -3.89
N GLU A 89 13.91 13.16 -4.44
CA GLU A 89 15.31 13.56 -4.27
C GLU A 89 15.66 13.82 -2.79
N ALA A 90 14.83 14.59 -2.08
CA ALA A 90 15.04 14.88 -0.66
C ALA A 90 15.02 13.62 0.21
N LEU A 91 14.13 12.67 -0.09
CA LEU A 91 14.06 11.37 0.59
C LEU A 91 15.28 10.50 0.26
N ALA A 92 15.66 10.42 -1.02
CA ALA A 92 16.80 9.63 -1.49
C ALA A 92 18.12 10.08 -0.87
N ALA A 93 18.31 11.40 -0.64
CA ALA A 93 19.47 11.94 0.07
C ALA A 93 19.62 11.40 1.51
N ASN A 94 18.56 10.84 2.09
CA ASN A 94 18.54 10.17 3.40
C ASN A 94 18.38 8.64 3.29
N GLY A 95 18.52 8.05 2.09
CA GLY A 95 18.35 6.62 1.87
C GLY A 95 16.90 6.14 2.00
N ILE A 96 15.92 7.04 1.87
CA ILE A 96 14.49 6.74 2.03
C ILE A 96 13.84 6.68 0.64
N LYS A 97 12.97 5.69 0.42
CA LYS A 97 12.17 5.56 -0.82
C LYS A 97 10.68 5.73 -0.56
N ILE A 98 9.92 5.94 -1.63
CA ILE A 98 8.46 5.90 -1.57
C ILE A 98 8.00 4.49 -1.97
N SER A 99 7.37 3.76 -1.05
CA SER A 99 6.83 2.42 -1.28
C SER A 99 5.45 2.46 -1.95
N MET A 100 4.68 3.52 -1.70
CA MET A 100 3.32 3.73 -2.20
C MET A 100 2.96 5.20 -2.17
N LEU A 101 2.17 5.67 -3.14
CA LEU A 101 1.47 6.96 -3.06
C LEU A 101 0.08 6.76 -2.45
N THR A 102 -0.34 7.67 -1.58
CA THR A 102 -1.77 7.83 -1.23
C THR A 102 -2.38 8.90 -2.11
N THR A 103 -3.34 8.51 -2.95
CA THR A 103 -3.92 9.41 -3.94
C THR A 103 -5.40 9.69 -3.71
N GLY A 104 -5.95 10.66 -4.45
CA GLY A 104 -7.39 10.90 -4.59
C GLY A 104 -8.03 10.17 -5.78
N ILE A 105 -7.32 9.22 -6.39
CA ILE A 105 -7.69 8.59 -7.65
C ILE A 105 -8.57 7.36 -7.41
N ASN A 106 -9.78 7.35 -7.99
CA ASN A 106 -10.65 6.16 -8.06
C ASN A 106 -11.33 6.01 -9.44
N ALA A 107 -10.93 6.82 -10.40
CA ALA A 107 -11.32 6.73 -11.80
C ALA A 107 -10.26 7.42 -12.67
N VAL A 108 -10.27 7.18 -13.96
CA VAL A 108 -9.52 8.00 -14.93
C VAL A 108 -10.22 9.34 -15.04
N SER A 109 -9.57 10.42 -14.63
CA SER A 109 -10.19 11.75 -14.54
C SER A 109 -9.16 12.88 -14.62
N GLU A 110 -9.50 13.93 -15.35
CA GLU A 110 -8.76 15.19 -15.37
C GLU A 110 -8.76 15.89 -14.00
N ALA A 111 -9.86 15.79 -13.27
CA ALA A 111 -9.98 16.43 -11.95
C ALA A 111 -8.94 15.91 -10.93
N THR A 112 -8.53 14.65 -11.05
CA THR A 112 -7.47 14.04 -10.25
C THR A 112 -6.13 13.99 -10.97
N ARG A 113 -6.07 14.47 -12.23
CA ARG A 113 -4.91 14.35 -13.11
C ARG A 113 -4.35 12.93 -13.14
N THR A 114 -5.24 11.94 -13.21
CA THR A 114 -4.93 10.53 -12.99
C THR A 114 -3.72 10.08 -13.79
N GLU A 115 -3.73 10.26 -15.10
CA GLU A 115 -2.65 9.79 -15.98
C GLU A 115 -1.33 10.47 -15.66
N VAL A 116 -1.32 11.80 -15.49
CA VAL A 116 -0.12 12.58 -15.17
C VAL A 116 0.48 12.15 -13.85
N VAL A 117 -0.34 11.99 -12.79
CA VAL A 117 0.13 11.55 -11.48
C VAL A 117 0.76 10.16 -11.57
N LEU A 118 0.11 9.22 -12.26
CA LEU A 118 0.58 7.84 -12.34
C LEU A 118 1.83 7.70 -13.23
N ARG A 119 1.91 8.41 -14.37
CA ARG A 119 3.11 8.40 -15.24
C ARG A 119 4.30 9.05 -14.54
N THR A 120 4.10 10.18 -13.83
CA THR A 120 5.17 10.82 -13.04
C THR A 120 5.65 9.88 -11.93
N ALA A 121 4.75 9.26 -11.19
CA ALA A 121 5.11 8.29 -10.15
C ALA A 121 5.93 7.12 -10.72
N LYS A 122 5.49 6.54 -11.85
CA LYS A 122 6.19 5.44 -12.50
C LYS A 122 7.58 5.83 -12.98
N ALA A 123 7.73 7.00 -13.59
CA ALA A 123 9.03 7.52 -14.05
C ALA A 123 10.03 7.69 -12.89
N LEU A 124 9.55 7.95 -11.69
CA LEU A 124 10.34 8.04 -10.45
C LEU A 124 10.55 6.70 -9.73
N GLY A 125 10.15 5.58 -10.35
CA GLY A 125 10.36 4.24 -9.80
C GLY A 125 9.31 3.79 -8.79
N ILE A 126 8.25 4.56 -8.56
CA ILE A 126 7.17 4.19 -7.63
C ILE A 126 6.28 3.13 -8.29
N GLN A 127 6.07 2.01 -7.59
CA GLN A 127 5.43 0.84 -8.17
C GLN A 127 3.94 0.71 -7.82
N ARG A 128 3.46 1.43 -6.80
CA ARG A 128 2.11 1.27 -6.25
C ARG A 128 1.51 2.61 -5.86
N TYR A 129 0.17 2.67 -5.95
CA TYR A 129 -0.58 3.77 -5.38
C TYR A 129 -1.83 3.27 -4.67
N ARG A 130 -2.18 3.88 -3.54
CA ARG A 130 -3.44 3.67 -2.87
C ARG A 130 -4.51 4.51 -3.56
N MET A 131 -5.57 3.85 -3.97
CA MET A 131 -6.76 4.47 -4.55
C MET A 131 -7.54 5.26 -3.50
N ASN A 132 -8.35 6.20 -3.95
CA ASN A 132 -9.42 6.76 -3.16
C ASN A 132 -10.60 5.77 -3.08
N TRP A 133 -11.42 5.91 -2.04
CA TRP A 133 -12.58 5.05 -1.83
C TRP A 133 -13.71 5.37 -2.80
N TYR A 134 -14.50 4.35 -3.11
CA TYR A 134 -15.83 4.50 -3.63
C TYR A 134 -16.80 4.69 -2.46
N ALA A 135 -17.85 5.50 -2.67
CA ALA A 135 -18.84 5.78 -1.63
C ALA A 135 -20.20 5.23 -2.02
N TYR A 136 -20.90 4.66 -1.04
CA TYR A 136 -22.31 4.33 -1.16
C TYR A 136 -23.19 5.57 -0.98
N SER A 137 -24.25 5.65 -1.79
CA SER A 137 -25.38 6.57 -1.60
C SER A 137 -26.54 5.83 -0.95
N PRO A 138 -27.24 6.42 0.02
CA PRO A 138 -28.41 5.79 0.64
C PRO A 138 -29.60 5.62 -0.33
N ASP A 139 -29.61 6.39 -1.42
CA ASP A 139 -30.76 6.48 -2.33
C ASP A 139 -30.77 5.41 -3.43
N LYS A 140 -29.77 4.54 -3.48
CA LYS A 140 -29.63 3.51 -4.52
C LYS A 140 -29.43 2.11 -3.94
N PRO A 141 -29.96 1.05 -4.59
CA PRO A 141 -29.66 -0.33 -4.22
C PRO A 141 -28.17 -0.61 -4.26
N LEU A 142 -27.63 -1.29 -3.24
CA LEU A 142 -26.19 -1.51 -3.11
C LEU A 142 -25.58 -2.25 -4.32
N TRP A 143 -26.24 -3.31 -4.82
CA TRP A 143 -25.75 -4.05 -5.98
C TRP A 143 -25.65 -3.19 -7.24
N ALA A 144 -26.65 -2.32 -7.50
CA ALA A 144 -26.59 -1.39 -8.63
C ALA A 144 -25.41 -0.43 -8.51
N GLN A 145 -25.07 0.02 -7.30
CA GLN A 145 -23.91 0.89 -7.08
C GLN A 145 -22.59 0.16 -7.31
N LEU A 146 -22.49 -1.11 -6.94
CA LEU A 146 -21.31 -1.92 -7.26
C LEU A 146 -21.18 -2.13 -8.78
N ASP A 147 -22.29 -2.31 -9.49
CA ASP A 147 -22.28 -2.38 -10.96
C ASP A 147 -21.85 -1.04 -11.61
N ASP A 148 -22.25 0.10 -11.05
CA ASP A 148 -21.82 1.44 -11.49
C ASP A 148 -20.30 1.69 -11.29
N ILE A 149 -19.66 0.98 -10.35
CA ILE A 149 -18.22 1.06 -10.08
C ILE A 149 -17.41 0.31 -11.14
N LYS A 150 -17.90 -0.84 -11.62
CA LYS A 150 -17.17 -1.75 -12.53
C LYS A 150 -16.53 -1.06 -13.75
N PRO A 151 -17.23 -0.24 -14.53
CA PRO A 151 -16.61 0.43 -15.69
C PRO A 151 -15.48 1.39 -15.28
N ARG A 152 -15.67 2.17 -14.23
CA ARG A 152 -14.64 3.10 -13.72
C ARG A 152 -13.40 2.37 -13.22
N LEU A 153 -13.61 1.28 -12.50
CA LEU A 153 -12.53 0.43 -12.00
C LEU A 153 -11.79 -0.25 -13.16
N ARG A 154 -12.51 -0.77 -14.15
CA ARG A 154 -11.92 -1.39 -15.34
C ARG A 154 -11.01 -0.42 -16.08
N ASP A 155 -11.48 0.80 -16.35
CA ASP A 155 -10.74 1.79 -17.12
C ASP A 155 -9.49 2.26 -16.33
N LEU A 156 -9.60 2.43 -15.00
CA LEU A 156 -8.48 2.77 -14.14
C LEU A 156 -7.42 1.64 -14.08
N VAL A 157 -7.85 0.39 -13.95
CA VAL A 157 -6.93 -0.77 -13.94
C VAL A 157 -6.26 -0.92 -15.30
N ALA A 158 -6.97 -0.70 -16.41
CA ALA A 158 -6.40 -0.76 -17.75
C ALA A 158 -5.30 0.30 -17.94
N LEU A 159 -5.54 1.55 -17.56
CA LEU A 159 -4.55 2.62 -17.61
C LEU A 159 -3.36 2.32 -16.67
N SER A 160 -3.63 1.85 -15.46
CA SER A 160 -2.58 1.51 -14.49
C SER A 160 -1.67 0.40 -15.01
N LYS A 161 -2.24 -0.59 -15.68
CA LYS A 161 -1.49 -1.68 -16.32
C LYS A 161 -0.65 -1.19 -17.50
N GLU A 162 -1.19 -0.30 -18.35
CA GLU A 162 -0.45 0.33 -19.44
C GLU A 162 0.77 1.07 -18.91
N ILE A 163 0.60 1.86 -17.85
CA ILE A 163 1.69 2.62 -17.21
C ILE A 163 2.66 1.70 -16.46
N GLY A 164 2.22 0.54 -16.01
CA GLY A 164 3.00 -0.41 -15.21
C GLY A 164 3.09 -0.02 -13.73
N ILE A 165 2.03 0.58 -13.16
CA ILE A 165 1.89 0.93 -11.75
C ILE A 165 0.67 0.23 -11.15
N GLN A 166 0.80 -0.35 -9.95
CA GLN A 166 -0.25 -1.17 -9.35
C GLN A 166 -1.23 -0.35 -8.52
N PRO A 167 -2.55 -0.32 -8.83
CA PRO A 167 -3.58 0.20 -7.95
C PRO A 167 -3.79 -0.71 -6.75
N CYS A 168 -3.87 -0.11 -5.57
CA CYS A 168 -4.14 -0.80 -4.32
C CYS A 168 -5.36 -0.16 -3.63
N TYR A 169 -6.33 -0.98 -3.24
CA TYR A 169 -7.53 -0.48 -2.57
C TYR A 169 -7.43 -0.72 -1.06
N GLN A 170 -7.70 0.31 -0.26
CA GLN A 170 -7.75 0.16 1.21
C GLN A 170 -9.19 -0.14 1.64
N ASN A 171 -9.40 -1.22 2.41
CA ASN A 171 -10.62 -1.38 3.19
C ASN A 171 -10.64 -0.32 4.29
N HIS A 172 -11.74 0.43 4.39
CA HIS A 172 -11.86 1.50 5.37
C HIS A 172 -13.24 1.48 6.02
N SER A 173 -13.29 1.45 7.35
CA SER A 173 -14.53 1.41 8.12
C SER A 173 -15.44 2.61 7.84
N GLY A 174 -16.74 2.39 7.98
CA GLY A 174 -17.77 3.39 7.83
C GLY A 174 -18.86 3.01 6.82
N ALA A 175 -20.09 3.27 7.18
CA ALA A 175 -21.29 2.86 6.43
C ALA A 175 -21.35 3.38 4.98
N LYS A 176 -20.59 4.43 4.67
CA LYS A 176 -20.54 4.99 3.31
C LYS A 176 -19.42 4.42 2.43
N ASN A 177 -18.51 3.62 2.98
CA ASN A 177 -17.34 3.19 2.25
C ASN A 177 -17.56 1.81 1.62
N VAL A 178 -17.45 1.73 0.30
CA VAL A 178 -17.28 0.44 -0.39
C VAL A 178 -15.96 -0.18 0.07
N GLY A 179 -15.97 -1.46 0.38
CA GLY A 179 -14.81 -2.15 0.93
C GLY A 179 -14.69 -2.07 2.46
N ALA A 180 -15.62 -1.40 3.17
CA ALA A 180 -15.65 -1.44 4.63
C ALA A 180 -15.81 -2.88 5.12
N ALA A 181 -16.80 -3.59 4.63
CA ALA A 181 -17.03 -5.00 4.92
C ALA A 181 -16.08 -5.96 4.18
N VAL A 182 -15.18 -5.46 3.34
CA VAL A 182 -14.23 -6.20 2.48
C VAL A 182 -14.89 -7.00 1.35
N TRP A 183 -15.99 -7.72 1.62
CA TRP A 183 -16.65 -8.65 0.70
C TRP A 183 -17.17 -8.00 -0.59
N ASP A 184 -17.71 -6.80 -0.50
CA ASP A 184 -18.25 -6.02 -1.62
C ASP A 184 -17.14 -5.64 -2.62
N MET A 185 -16.05 -5.05 -2.14
CA MET A 185 -14.90 -4.73 -2.99
C MET A 185 -14.16 -6.00 -3.46
N ALA A 186 -14.06 -7.03 -2.62
CA ALA A 186 -13.50 -8.31 -3.02
C ALA A 186 -14.25 -8.93 -4.19
N ALA A 187 -15.59 -8.79 -4.23
CA ALA A 187 -16.41 -9.26 -5.36
C ALA A 187 -16.04 -8.51 -6.65
N LEU A 188 -15.81 -7.19 -6.59
CA LEU A 188 -15.35 -6.41 -7.75
C LEU A 188 -13.93 -6.79 -8.18
N MET A 189 -13.05 -7.12 -7.22
CA MET A 189 -11.66 -7.47 -7.50
C MET A 189 -11.48 -8.86 -8.15
N ARG A 190 -12.49 -9.75 -8.09
CA ARG A 190 -12.40 -11.11 -8.64
C ARG A 190 -12.10 -11.14 -10.14
N ASP A 191 -12.50 -10.12 -10.88
CA ASP A 191 -12.32 -10.03 -12.33
C ASP A 191 -10.88 -9.63 -12.72
N TYR A 192 -10.01 -9.35 -11.74
CA TYR A 192 -8.65 -8.88 -11.96
C TYR A 192 -7.62 -9.83 -11.35
N ARG A 193 -6.43 -9.92 -11.96
CA ARG A 193 -5.31 -10.61 -11.34
C ARG A 193 -4.79 -9.83 -10.12
N PRO A 194 -4.23 -10.50 -9.09
CA PRO A 194 -3.61 -9.84 -7.95
C PRO A 194 -2.55 -8.79 -8.32
N ALA A 195 -1.81 -9.02 -9.42
CA ALA A 195 -0.82 -8.07 -9.92
C ALA A 195 -1.42 -6.82 -10.57
N ASP A 196 -2.67 -6.88 -11.06
CA ASP A 196 -3.33 -5.77 -11.76
C ASP A 196 -4.16 -4.89 -10.79
N LEU A 197 -4.68 -5.47 -9.70
CA LEU A 197 -5.42 -4.78 -8.64
C LEU A 197 -5.25 -5.52 -7.32
N ALA A 198 -4.80 -4.82 -6.29
CA ALA A 198 -4.45 -5.41 -5.01
C ALA A 198 -5.10 -4.70 -3.81
N TRP A 199 -4.95 -5.29 -2.63
CA TRP A 199 -5.28 -4.65 -1.36
C TRP A 199 -4.06 -3.94 -0.76
N SER A 200 -4.28 -2.74 -0.25
CA SER A 200 -3.56 -2.18 0.89
C SER A 200 -4.44 -2.44 2.12
N PHE A 201 -4.24 -3.61 2.72
CA PHE A 201 -5.18 -4.16 3.70
C PHE A 201 -4.98 -3.58 5.09
N ASP A 202 -6.03 -3.01 5.65
CA ASP A 202 -6.02 -2.35 6.95
C ASP A 202 -6.70 -3.20 8.01
N ILE A 203 -5.89 -3.73 8.93
CA ILE A 203 -6.37 -4.63 9.99
C ILE A 203 -7.29 -3.92 10.99
N LEU A 204 -7.05 -2.63 11.29
CA LEU A 204 -7.93 -1.88 12.18
C LEU A 204 -9.34 -1.85 11.61
N HIS A 205 -9.47 -1.44 10.36
CA HIS A 205 -10.77 -1.32 9.72
C HIS A 205 -11.45 -2.70 9.55
N ALA A 206 -10.68 -3.73 9.23
CA ALA A 206 -11.19 -5.09 9.18
C ALA A 206 -11.71 -5.59 10.54
N THR A 207 -11.01 -5.27 11.63
CA THR A 207 -11.44 -5.63 12.99
C THR A 207 -12.66 -4.86 13.41
N VAL A 208 -12.75 -3.57 13.11
CA VAL A 208 -13.89 -2.71 13.40
C VAL A 208 -15.17 -3.23 12.73
N GLU A 209 -15.10 -3.52 11.43
CA GLU A 209 -16.26 -3.93 10.63
C GLU A 209 -16.56 -5.43 10.74
N GLY A 210 -15.52 -6.25 10.91
CA GLY A 210 -15.66 -7.71 10.96
C GLY A 210 -15.94 -8.26 12.34
N GLY A 211 -15.65 -7.51 13.41
CA GLY A 211 -15.75 -8.02 14.77
C GLY A 211 -15.03 -9.37 14.90
N LEU A 212 -15.70 -10.41 15.38
CA LEU A 212 -15.13 -11.77 15.53
C LEU A 212 -14.77 -12.43 14.18
N SER A 213 -15.30 -11.94 13.07
CA SER A 213 -15.05 -12.50 11.74
C SER A 213 -13.93 -11.82 10.96
N TRP A 214 -13.18 -10.88 11.55
CA TRP A 214 -12.05 -10.22 10.90
C TRP A 214 -11.00 -11.20 10.29
N PRO A 215 -10.75 -12.41 10.90
CA PRO A 215 -9.82 -13.36 10.30
C PRO A 215 -10.25 -13.85 8.91
N ASN A 216 -11.58 -13.95 8.66
CA ASN A 216 -12.12 -14.30 7.35
C ASN A 216 -11.85 -13.21 6.31
N GLN A 217 -11.88 -11.93 6.73
CA GLN A 217 -11.53 -10.81 5.84
C GLN A 217 -10.05 -10.83 5.46
N VAL A 218 -9.16 -11.16 6.41
CA VAL A 218 -7.73 -11.37 6.11
C VAL A 218 -7.55 -12.54 5.13
N ALA A 219 -8.21 -13.67 5.40
CA ALA A 219 -8.14 -14.84 4.53
C ALA A 219 -8.60 -14.53 3.09
N LEU A 220 -9.67 -13.72 2.95
CA LEU A 220 -10.18 -13.27 1.66
C LEU A 220 -9.20 -12.35 0.92
N ALA A 221 -8.52 -11.47 1.64
CA ALA A 221 -7.63 -10.46 1.06
C ALA A 221 -6.20 -10.97 0.77
N ARG A 222 -5.72 -11.98 1.51
CA ARG A 222 -4.30 -12.38 1.56
C ARG A 222 -3.66 -12.65 0.20
N GLU A 223 -4.37 -13.27 -0.73
CA GLU A 223 -3.82 -13.69 -2.04
C GLU A 223 -3.52 -12.52 -2.97
N ARG A 224 -4.08 -11.35 -2.66
CA ARG A 224 -3.87 -10.10 -3.42
C ARG A 224 -3.46 -8.91 -2.55
N MET A 225 -2.87 -9.19 -1.39
CA MET A 225 -2.41 -8.15 -0.47
C MET A 225 -1.04 -7.64 -0.90
N ALA A 226 -0.97 -6.39 -1.39
CA ALA A 226 0.27 -5.75 -1.80
C ALA A 226 0.93 -4.96 -0.66
N MET A 227 0.15 -4.57 0.35
CA MET A 227 0.60 -3.85 1.55
C MET A 227 -0.31 -4.22 2.72
N ALA A 228 0.27 -4.50 3.88
CA ALA A 228 -0.47 -4.69 5.12
C ALA A 228 -0.31 -3.47 6.02
N TYR A 229 -1.42 -2.89 6.46
CA TYR A 229 -1.42 -1.69 7.31
C TYR A 229 -1.54 -2.05 8.78
N PHE A 230 -0.78 -1.34 9.59
CA PHE A 230 -0.76 -1.46 11.04
C PHE A 230 -1.06 -0.11 11.69
N LYS A 231 -2.14 -0.05 12.43
CA LYS A 231 -2.56 1.00 13.36
C LYS A 231 -3.48 0.38 14.39
N ASN A 232 -3.72 1.03 15.50
CA ASN A 232 -4.48 0.43 16.58
C ASN A 232 -5.59 1.34 17.10
N PHE A 233 -6.53 0.73 17.82
CA PHE A 233 -7.70 1.41 18.36
C PHE A 233 -8.22 0.73 19.64
N ARG A 234 -9.05 1.48 20.36
CA ARG A 234 -9.90 1.01 21.46
C ARG A 234 -11.34 1.37 21.18
N TRP A 235 -12.25 0.63 21.77
CA TRP A 235 -13.66 1.03 21.80
C TRP A 235 -13.90 1.97 22.97
N GLN A 236 -14.45 3.15 22.71
CA GLN A 236 -15.07 4.03 23.70
C GLN A 236 -16.59 3.96 23.52
N GLY A 237 -17.23 3.03 24.22
CA GLY A 237 -18.61 2.68 23.95
C GLY A 237 -18.75 2.08 22.53
N ARG A 238 -19.35 2.82 21.60
CA ARG A 238 -19.50 2.44 20.18
C ARG A 238 -18.62 3.27 19.23
N VAL A 239 -17.72 4.08 19.77
CA VAL A 239 -16.82 4.93 18.99
C VAL A 239 -15.45 4.28 18.92
N VAL A 240 -14.87 4.28 17.72
CA VAL A 240 -13.49 3.85 17.48
C VAL A 240 -12.55 5.00 17.84
N GLU A 241 -11.69 4.79 18.82
CA GLU A 241 -10.65 5.75 19.21
C GLU A 241 -9.27 5.18 18.83
N SER A 242 -8.55 5.88 17.95
CA SER A 242 -7.18 5.51 17.59
C SER A 242 -6.24 5.66 18.79
N CYS A 243 -5.32 4.73 18.95
CA CYS A 243 -4.37 4.71 20.07
C CYS A 243 -2.98 4.22 19.59
N PRO A 244 -1.92 4.35 20.42
CA PRO A 244 -0.62 3.76 20.14
C PRO A 244 -0.71 2.27 19.82
N LEU A 245 0.21 1.79 18.99
CA LEU A 245 0.17 0.41 18.49
C LEU A 245 0.22 -0.64 19.62
N ALA A 246 0.92 -0.35 20.70
CA ALA A 246 1.02 -1.23 21.87
C ALA A 246 -0.26 -1.31 22.71
N ASP A 247 -1.17 -0.34 22.54
CA ASP A 247 -2.23 -0.06 23.54
C ASP A 247 -3.63 -0.50 23.12
N GLY A 248 -3.82 -1.03 21.92
CA GLY A 248 -5.15 -1.31 21.37
C GLY A 248 -5.48 -2.78 21.24
N LEU A 249 -6.47 -3.06 20.40
CA LEU A 249 -7.02 -4.42 20.19
C LEU A 249 -6.28 -5.22 19.10
N ILE A 250 -5.45 -4.56 18.29
CA ILE A 250 -4.59 -5.24 17.31
C ILE A 250 -3.30 -5.65 18.01
N ASP A 251 -2.91 -6.90 17.85
CA ASP A 251 -1.75 -7.48 18.50
C ASP A 251 -0.89 -8.31 17.53
N ALA A 252 0.12 -8.98 18.07
CA ALA A 252 1.00 -9.86 17.32
C ALA A 252 0.28 -11.05 16.63
N GLY A 253 -0.98 -11.33 16.97
CA GLY A 253 -1.78 -12.37 16.33
C GLY A 253 -1.97 -12.12 14.83
N TYR A 254 -2.13 -10.85 14.43
CA TYR A 254 -2.19 -10.51 13.02
C TYR A 254 -0.87 -10.78 12.29
N VAL A 255 0.26 -10.46 12.91
CA VAL A 255 1.58 -10.79 12.36
C VAL A 255 1.76 -12.30 12.21
N LYS A 256 1.31 -13.10 13.19
CA LYS A 256 1.33 -14.57 13.11
C LYS A 256 0.52 -15.08 11.90
N MET A 257 -0.65 -14.49 11.65
CA MET A 257 -1.46 -14.83 10.48
C MET A 257 -0.77 -14.48 9.15
N LEU A 258 -0.13 -13.31 9.06
CA LEU A 258 0.64 -12.91 7.88
C LEU A 258 1.82 -13.88 7.63
N LYS A 259 2.58 -14.22 8.67
CA LYS A 259 3.68 -15.21 8.59
C LYS A 259 3.15 -16.58 8.12
N ALA A 260 2.04 -17.05 8.69
CA ALA A 260 1.44 -18.34 8.32
C ALA A 260 0.91 -18.37 6.88
N SER A 261 0.56 -17.21 6.32
CA SER A 261 0.12 -17.08 4.92
C SER A 261 1.28 -16.91 3.94
N ALA A 262 2.52 -17.00 4.39
CA ALA A 262 3.73 -16.72 3.62
C ALA A 262 3.74 -15.32 2.98
N TYR A 263 3.12 -14.33 3.64
CA TYR A 263 3.12 -12.94 3.18
C TYR A 263 4.55 -12.38 3.14
N GLN A 264 4.96 -11.90 1.98
CA GLN A 264 6.31 -11.34 1.74
C GLN A 264 6.25 -9.84 1.36
N GLY A 265 5.06 -9.25 1.36
CA GLY A 265 4.89 -7.84 1.03
C GLY A 265 5.39 -6.90 2.11
N PRO A 266 5.53 -5.61 1.79
CA PRO A 266 5.84 -4.58 2.76
C PRO A 266 4.68 -4.36 3.72
N VAL A 267 5.00 -3.85 4.92
CA VAL A 267 4.01 -3.39 5.88
C VAL A 267 4.09 -1.88 6.05
N CYS A 268 2.99 -1.23 6.38
CA CYS A 268 2.97 0.21 6.57
C CYS A 268 2.37 0.57 7.94
N LEU A 269 3.13 1.33 8.71
CA LEU A 269 2.72 1.85 10.00
C LEU A 269 1.94 3.16 9.83
N HIS A 270 0.79 3.27 10.46
CA HIS A 270 -0.04 4.46 10.49
C HIS A 270 -0.13 5.02 11.91
N VAL A 271 0.33 6.25 12.13
CA VAL A 271 0.23 6.97 13.40
C VAL A 271 -0.89 8.00 13.27
N GLU A 272 -2.10 7.64 13.69
CA GLU A 272 -3.31 8.46 13.46
C GLU A 272 -4.02 8.90 14.77
N TYR A 273 -3.40 8.69 15.92
CA TYR A 273 -3.95 9.06 17.23
C TYR A 273 -3.44 10.39 17.79
N LEU A 274 -2.48 11.00 17.11
CA LEU A 274 -1.92 12.28 17.56
C LEU A 274 -2.91 13.42 17.33
N LYS A 275 -3.09 14.24 18.37
CA LYS A 275 -3.84 15.50 18.27
C LYS A 275 -2.86 16.63 17.99
N GLY A 276 -3.29 17.60 17.18
CA GLY A 276 -2.47 18.72 16.73
C GLY A 276 -1.93 18.55 15.32
N SER A 277 -1.07 19.42 14.88
CA SER A 277 -0.50 19.48 13.53
C SER A 277 0.91 20.03 13.51
N VAL A 278 1.61 19.80 12.41
CA VAL A 278 2.89 20.44 12.13
C VAL A 278 2.72 21.97 12.18
N GLY A 279 3.63 22.66 12.87
CA GLY A 279 3.52 24.11 13.14
C GLY A 279 3.10 24.43 14.58
N GLU A 280 2.45 23.51 15.28
CA GLU A 280 2.21 23.67 16.71
C GLU A 280 3.50 23.35 17.51
N PRO A 281 3.81 24.14 18.55
CA PRO A 281 5.00 23.94 19.37
C PRO A 281 5.10 22.52 19.93
N GLY A 282 6.23 21.84 19.70
CA GLY A 282 6.49 20.49 20.21
C GLY A 282 5.80 19.36 19.46
N TYR A 283 4.91 19.64 18.51
CA TYR A 283 4.20 18.58 17.78
C TYR A 283 5.15 17.65 17.01
N LEU A 284 6.13 18.21 16.30
CA LEU A 284 7.05 17.41 15.49
C LEU A 284 7.85 16.40 16.33
N GLU A 285 8.37 16.81 17.46
CA GLU A 285 9.10 15.91 18.37
C GLU A 285 8.18 14.80 18.90
N LYS A 286 6.98 15.17 19.33
CA LYS A 286 5.94 14.19 19.74
C LYS A 286 5.60 13.22 18.64
N ALA A 287 5.49 13.68 17.39
CA ALA A 287 5.18 12.83 16.23
C ALA A 287 6.32 11.86 15.92
N ILE A 288 7.56 12.28 16.03
CA ILE A 288 8.74 11.42 15.85
C ILE A 288 8.82 10.38 16.97
N GLU A 289 8.65 10.76 18.23
CA GLU A 289 8.66 9.84 19.38
C GLU A 289 7.56 8.78 19.27
N ALA A 290 6.33 9.21 18.98
CA ALA A 290 5.20 8.29 18.79
C ALA A 290 5.44 7.30 17.65
N SER A 291 5.96 7.77 16.51
CA SER A 291 6.28 6.91 15.38
C SER A 291 7.39 5.92 15.71
N ARG A 292 8.40 6.31 16.49
CA ARG A 292 9.48 5.43 16.95
C ARG A 292 8.97 4.35 17.92
N ALA A 293 8.09 4.72 18.84
CA ALA A 293 7.49 3.81 19.80
C ALA A 293 6.65 2.74 19.07
N ASP A 294 5.78 3.16 18.16
CA ASP A 294 4.96 2.23 17.37
C ASP A 294 5.82 1.36 16.43
N LEU A 295 6.88 1.93 15.85
CA LEU A 295 7.83 1.17 15.04
C LEU A 295 8.56 0.08 15.87
N ALA A 296 8.95 0.39 17.09
CA ALA A 296 9.56 -0.57 18.01
C ALA A 296 8.58 -1.70 18.37
N THR A 297 7.34 -1.35 18.66
CA THR A 297 6.25 -2.32 18.90
C THR A 297 6.04 -3.23 17.69
N LEU A 298 5.92 -2.66 16.48
CA LEU A 298 5.72 -3.44 15.26
C LEU A 298 6.89 -4.39 14.99
N ARG A 299 8.13 -3.93 15.20
CA ARG A 299 9.33 -4.77 15.05
C ARG A 299 9.33 -5.93 16.04
N SER A 300 8.93 -5.69 17.30
CA SER A 300 8.86 -6.75 18.33
C SER A 300 7.81 -7.82 17.99
N TRP A 301 6.71 -7.46 17.31
CA TRP A 301 5.73 -8.44 16.85
C TRP A 301 6.23 -9.33 15.71
N TRP A 302 7.24 -8.83 14.98
CA TRP A 302 7.83 -9.55 13.85
C TRP A 302 9.02 -10.44 14.28
N SER A 303 9.61 -10.17 15.46
CA SER A 303 10.65 -11.01 16.07
C SER A 303 10.07 -12.34 16.55
#